data_58f8ff42eb2e89f583b456de530e0aef
#
_entry.id   58f8ff42eb2e89f583b456de530e0aef
#
_cell.length_a   1.000
_cell.length_b   1.000
_cell.length_c   1.000
_cell.angle_alpha   90.00
_cell.angle_beta   90.00
_cell.angle_gamma   90.00
#
_symmetry.space_group_name_H-M   'P 1'
#
loop_
_entity.id
_entity.type
_entity.pdbx_description
1 polymer ?
#
loop_
_entity_poly.entity_id
_entity_poly.type
_entity_poly.pdbx_seq_one_letter_code
_entity_poly.pdbx_strand_id
1 'polypeptide(L)'
;MSLAYYQYHAHELAARYQQVPARAVHGDWLTLLEPWLVVAPRRLLDVGAGSGRDAAFLAGINSGNNVVAVEPCHALSALGQHHTRTLAVTWVNDSMPALSHVIGPFDLILLSAVWMHLSLADRPLALARLGELLSPQGYLVLSLRFSVSEQEARERAMFPVSLEEVECLARKEGLTILHASALQQDVMARGELSWQSLILGGTHARLP
;
A
#
# COMPACT_ATOMS: atom_id res chain seq x y z
N MET A 1 11.78 -6.86 -5.18
CA MET A 1 11.79 -6.99 -3.69
C MET A 1 12.73 -8.10 -3.25
N SER A 2 13.54 -7.87 -2.23
CA SER A 2 14.37 -8.93 -1.64
C SER A 2 13.55 -9.74 -0.62
N LEU A 3 12.85 -10.78 -1.08
CA LEU A 3 12.04 -11.64 -0.21
C LEU A 3 12.91 -12.29 0.89
N ALA A 4 14.16 -12.63 0.59
CA ALA A 4 15.07 -13.23 1.57
C ALA A 4 15.33 -12.30 2.77
N TYR A 5 15.50 -10.98 2.54
CA TYR A 5 15.65 -10.00 3.62
C TYR A 5 14.40 -9.98 4.51
N TYR A 6 13.22 -9.88 3.92
CA TYR A 6 11.96 -9.84 4.66
C TYR A 6 11.67 -11.15 5.40
N GLN A 7 12.00 -12.28 4.79
CA GLN A 7 11.85 -13.60 5.43
C GLN A 7 12.74 -13.74 6.66
N TYR A 8 13.99 -13.29 6.57
CA TYR A 8 14.95 -13.37 7.68
C TYR A 8 14.58 -12.43 8.84
N HIS A 9 14.15 -11.22 8.53
CA HIS A 9 13.85 -10.19 9.53
C HIS A 9 12.35 -10.09 9.91
N ALA A 10 11.53 -11.06 9.54
CA ALA A 10 10.07 -10.95 9.64
C ALA A 10 9.56 -10.57 11.05
N HIS A 11 10.07 -11.23 12.09
CA HIS A 11 9.64 -10.96 13.47
C HIS A 11 10.04 -9.58 13.95
N GLU A 12 11.26 -9.15 13.67
CA GLU A 12 11.74 -7.82 14.03
C GLU A 12 10.94 -6.72 13.31
N LEU A 13 10.74 -6.89 12.01
CA LEU A 13 9.98 -5.96 11.18
C LEU A 13 8.52 -5.89 11.62
N ALA A 14 7.88 -7.03 11.89
CA ALA A 14 6.50 -7.08 12.38
C ALA A 14 6.35 -6.34 13.73
N ALA A 15 7.24 -6.59 14.68
CA ALA A 15 7.23 -5.89 15.97
C ALA A 15 7.38 -4.38 15.78
N ARG A 16 8.30 -3.94 14.92
CA ARG A 16 8.53 -2.52 14.61
C ARG A 16 7.30 -1.87 13.95
N TYR A 17 6.70 -2.52 12.95
CA TYR A 17 5.56 -1.97 12.24
C TYR A 17 4.32 -1.85 13.14
N GLN A 18 4.10 -2.80 14.02
CA GLN A 18 2.96 -2.80 14.94
C GLN A 18 3.09 -1.78 16.09
N GLN A 19 4.29 -1.27 16.38
CA GLN A 19 4.48 -0.21 17.38
C GLN A 19 3.90 1.13 16.93
N VAL A 20 3.75 1.35 15.61
CA VAL A 20 3.22 2.60 15.08
C VAL A 20 1.80 2.40 14.61
N PRO A 21 0.81 3.09 15.18
CA PRO A 21 -0.57 2.99 14.74
C PRO A 21 -0.72 3.34 13.26
N ALA A 22 -1.56 2.61 12.51
CA ALA A 22 -1.84 2.88 11.11
C ALA A 22 -2.28 4.33 10.88
N ARG A 23 -3.08 4.91 11.77
CA ARG A 23 -3.51 6.32 11.71
C ARG A 23 -2.34 7.31 11.74
N ALA A 24 -1.26 7.01 12.46
CA ALA A 24 -0.09 7.88 12.47
C ALA A 24 0.70 7.81 11.16
N VAL A 25 0.65 6.65 10.47
CA VAL A 25 1.30 6.47 9.16
C VAL A 25 0.49 7.07 8.02
N HIS A 26 -0.83 7.04 8.12
CA HIS A 26 -1.77 7.34 7.03
C HIS A 26 -2.58 8.62 7.26
N GLY A 27 -2.26 9.43 8.27
CA GLY A 27 -3.05 10.59 8.70
C GLY A 27 -3.35 11.60 7.60
N ASP A 28 -2.47 11.74 6.63
CA ASP A 28 -2.60 12.66 5.51
C ASP A 28 -3.78 12.30 4.58
N TRP A 29 -3.75 11.11 3.98
CA TRP A 29 -4.82 10.68 3.08
C TRP A 29 -6.10 10.25 3.82
N LEU A 30 -5.97 9.79 5.07
CA LEU A 30 -7.13 9.43 5.89
C LEU A 30 -8.04 10.64 6.16
N THR A 31 -7.49 11.83 6.37
CA THR A 31 -8.32 13.05 6.55
C THR A 31 -9.27 13.29 5.38
N LEU A 32 -8.91 12.82 4.19
CA LEU A 32 -9.69 12.97 2.96
C LEU A 32 -10.64 11.80 2.72
N LEU A 33 -10.21 10.56 2.97
CA LEU A 33 -10.97 9.36 2.61
C LEU A 33 -11.69 8.68 3.78
N GLU A 34 -11.34 8.95 5.03
CA GLU A 34 -12.00 8.32 6.18
C GLU A 34 -13.50 8.59 6.25
N PRO A 35 -14.01 9.83 6.00
CA PRO A 35 -15.45 10.07 5.98
C PRO A 35 -16.18 9.14 5.00
N TRP A 36 -15.58 8.87 3.85
CA TRP A 36 -16.12 7.97 2.83
C TRP A 36 -16.00 6.49 3.25
N LEU A 37 -14.91 6.10 3.93
CA LEU A 37 -14.67 4.72 4.38
C LEU A 37 -15.62 4.30 5.52
N VAL A 38 -16.05 5.23 6.38
CA VAL A 38 -16.90 4.91 7.54
C VAL A 38 -18.39 4.82 7.19
N VAL A 39 -18.84 5.49 6.12
CA VAL A 39 -20.27 5.62 5.78
C VAL A 39 -20.90 4.30 5.30
N ALA A 40 -20.14 3.47 4.59
CA ALA A 40 -20.65 2.22 4.02
C ALA A 40 -19.56 1.15 3.97
N PRO A 41 -19.94 -0.15 4.01
CA PRO A 41 -19.03 -1.26 3.78
C PRO A 41 -18.30 -1.13 2.44
N ARG A 42 -17.01 -1.46 2.43
CA ARG A 42 -16.14 -1.38 1.27
C ARG A 42 -15.38 -2.68 1.05
N ARG A 43 -15.03 -2.92 -0.20
CA ARG A 43 -14.09 -3.98 -0.58
C ARG A 43 -12.72 -3.36 -0.78
N LEU A 44 -11.76 -3.72 0.05
CA LEU A 44 -10.46 -3.07 0.18
C LEU A 44 -9.34 -4.06 -0.14
N LEU A 45 -8.26 -3.57 -0.75
CA LEU A 45 -7.07 -4.34 -1.06
C LEU A 45 -5.85 -3.68 -0.38
N ASP A 46 -5.12 -4.46 0.40
CA ASP A 46 -3.83 -4.08 1.00
C ASP A 46 -2.71 -4.87 0.30
N VAL A 47 -1.92 -4.20 -0.54
CA VAL A 47 -0.85 -4.82 -1.32
C VAL A 47 0.48 -4.64 -0.61
N GLY A 48 1.18 -5.76 -0.35
CA GLY A 48 2.36 -5.78 0.49
C GLY A 48 1.99 -5.60 1.96
N ALA A 49 0.95 -6.31 2.40
CA ALA A 49 0.33 -6.14 3.71
C ALA A 49 1.25 -6.44 4.90
N GLY A 50 2.41 -7.06 4.66
CA GLY A 50 3.41 -7.35 5.67
C GLY A 50 2.83 -8.16 6.83
N SER A 51 2.96 -7.64 8.06
CA SER A 51 2.43 -8.25 9.27
C SER A 51 0.97 -7.86 9.59
N GLY A 52 0.24 -7.26 8.64
CA GLY A 52 -1.20 -7.04 8.69
C GLY A 52 -1.67 -5.82 9.48
N ARG A 53 -0.79 -4.88 9.83
CA ARG A 53 -1.18 -3.63 10.53
C ARG A 53 -2.24 -2.86 9.76
N ASP A 54 -1.99 -2.61 8.47
CA ASP A 54 -2.87 -1.80 7.64
C ASP A 54 -4.14 -2.56 7.25
N ALA A 55 -4.04 -3.86 6.98
CA ALA A 55 -5.19 -4.73 6.76
C ALA A 55 -6.13 -4.77 7.98
N ALA A 56 -5.57 -4.89 9.20
CA ALA A 56 -6.35 -4.86 10.44
C ALA A 56 -7.05 -3.50 10.63
N PHE A 57 -6.35 -2.42 10.38
CA PHE A 57 -6.90 -1.07 10.46
C PHE A 57 -8.04 -0.85 9.46
N LEU A 58 -7.85 -1.22 8.21
CA LEU A 58 -8.87 -1.10 7.16
C LEU A 58 -10.13 -1.92 7.48
N ALA A 59 -9.97 -3.14 7.99
CA ALA A 59 -11.08 -3.97 8.43
C ALA A 59 -11.81 -3.37 9.64
N GLY A 60 -11.10 -2.67 10.52
CA GLY A 60 -11.64 -2.04 11.72
C GLY A 60 -12.35 -0.70 11.51
N ILE A 61 -12.13 -0.01 10.39
CA ILE A 61 -12.76 1.30 10.10
C ILE A 61 -14.29 1.16 10.02
N ASN A 62 -14.77 0.10 9.37
CA ASN A 62 -16.19 -0.24 9.30
C ASN A 62 -16.32 -1.76 9.40
N SER A 63 -17.17 -2.23 10.30
CA SER A 63 -17.35 -3.67 10.57
C SER A 63 -17.85 -4.48 9.38
N GLY A 64 -18.40 -3.84 8.36
CA GLY A 64 -18.81 -4.46 7.11
C GLY A 64 -17.72 -4.48 6.02
N ASN A 65 -16.55 -3.90 6.25
CA ASN A 65 -15.46 -3.93 5.30
C ASN A 65 -14.96 -5.36 5.08
N ASN A 66 -14.63 -5.66 3.82
CA ASN A 66 -13.97 -6.88 3.41
C ASN A 66 -12.58 -6.52 2.86
N VAL A 67 -11.53 -7.00 3.51
CA VAL A 67 -10.13 -6.70 3.14
C VAL A 67 -9.48 -7.93 2.53
N VAL A 68 -8.88 -7.76 1.37
CA VAL A 68 -7.93 -8.71 0.78
C VAL A 68 -6.52 -8.20 1.08
N ALA A 69 -5.72 -9.01 1.77
CA ALA A 69 -4.32 -8.71 2.10
C ALA A 69 -3.40 -9.56 1.25
N VAL A 70 -2.52 -8.92 0.48
CA VAL A 70 -1.55 -9.59 -0.39
C VAL A 70 -0.16 -9.44 0.18
N GLU A 71 0.53 -10.58 0.42
CA GLU A 71 1.90 -10.57 0.93
C GLU A 71 2.68 -11.78 0.39
N PRO A 72 3.76 -11.57 -0.37
CA PRO A 72 4.58 -12.66 -0.91
C PRO A 72 5.55 -13.27 0.12
N CYS A 73 5.91 -12.55 1.19
CA CYS A 73 6.79 -13.06 2.24
C CYS A 73 6.00 -13.97 3.19
N HIS A 74 6.24 -15.27 3.12
CA HIS A 74 5.50 -16.25 3.92
C HIS A 74 5.56 -15.98 5.44
N ALA A 75 6.73 -15.61 5.97
CA ALA A 75 6.86 -15.33 7.40
C ALA A 75 6.07 -14.10 7.86
N LEU A 76 6.06 -13.01 7.06
CA LEU A 76 5.25 -11.83 7.35
C LEU A 76 3.76 -12.14 7.21
N SER A 77 3.36 -12.85 6.15
CA SER A 77 1.97 -13.27 5.93
C SER A 77 1.45 -14.12 7.09
N ALA A 78 2.24 -15.07 7.60
CA ALA A 78 1.83 -15.89 8.75
C ALA A 78 1.60 -15.04 10.02
N LEU A 79 2.45 -14.06 10.29
CA LEU A 79 2.29 -13.11 11.39
C LEU A 79 1.04 -12.23 11.19
N GLY A 80 0.81 -11.78 9.95
CA GLY A 80 -0.35 -10.99 9.59
C GLY A 80 -1.67 -11.76 9.73
N GLN A 81 -1.72 -13.01 9.28
CA GLN A 81 -2.87 -13.89 9.46
C GLN A 81 -3.20 -14.09 10.94
N HIS A 82 -2.18 -14.29 11.76
CA HIS A 82 -2.38 -14.37 13.22
C HIS A 82 -2.92 -13.06 13.80
N HIS A 83 -2.36 -11.93 13.38
CA HIS A 83 -2.78 -10.60 13.84
C HIS A 83 -4.22 -10.27 13.48
N THR A 84 -4.68 -10.67 12.29
CA THR A 84 -6.01 -10.35 11.75
C THR A 84 -7.03 -11.48 11.90
N ARG A 85 -6.73 -12.56 12.65
CA ARG A 85 -7.53 -13.80 12.72
C ARG A 85 -9.00 -13.64 13.10
N THR A 86 -9.35 -12.52 13.77
CA THR A 86 -10.73 -12.20 14.21
C THR A 86 -11.41 -11.16 13.33
N LEU A 87 -10.76 -10.71 12.27
CA LEU A 87 -11.22 -9.66 11.37
C LEU A 87 -11.59 -10.22 9.99
N ALA A 88 -12.40 -9.49 9.24
CA ALA A 88 -12.77 -9.83 7.87
C ALA A 88 -11.62 -9.55 6.88
N VAL A 89 -10.52 -10.29 7.03
CA VAL A 89 -9.32 -10.20 6.19
C VAL A 89 -9.04 -11.53 5.53
N THR A 90 -8.99 -11.53 4.19
CA THR A 90 -8.60 -12.69 3.37
C THR A 90 -7.17 -12.52 2.89
N TRP A 91 -6.29 -13.49 3.17
CA TRP A 91 -4.89 -13.44 2.77
C TRP A 91 -4.65 -14.17 1.46
N VAL A 92 -3.89 -13.53 0.58
CA VAL A 92 -3.50 -14.07 -0.73
C VAL A 92 -1.97 -14.02 -0.85
N ASN A 93 -1.37 -15.18 -1.13
CA ASN A 93 0.05 -15.24 -1.45
C ASN A 93 0.22 -14.87 -2.93
N ASP A 94 0.55 -13.63 -3.19
CA ASP A 94 0.76 -13.08 -4.52
C ASP A 94 1.73 -11.90 -4.45
N SER A 95 2.14 -11.37 -5.59
CA SER A 95 3.10 -10.26 -5.66
C SER A 95 2.85 -9.35 -6.85
N MET A 96 3.28 -8.09 -6.68
CA MET A 96 3.44 -7.15 -7.80
C MET A 96 4.54 -7.65 -8.76
N PRO A 97 4.47 -7.32 -10.06
CA PRO A 97 3.46 -6.46 -10.69
C PRO A 97 2.16 -7.17 -11.08
N ALA A 98 2.13 -8.51 -11.10
CA ALA A 98 1.08 -9.27 -11.76
C ALA A 98 -0.22 -9.40 -10.95
N LEU A 99 -0.15 -9.59 -9.63
CA LEU A 99 -1.32 -9.86 -8.78
C LEU A 99 -2.29 -10.87 -9.41
N SER A 100 -1.75 -12.01 -9.86
CA SER A 100 -2.44 -12.97 -10.73
C SER A 100 -3.62 -13.68 -10.07
N HIS A 101 -3.59 -13.81 -8.74
CA HIS A 101 -4.63 -14.46 -7.94
C HIS A 101 -5.61 -13.47 -7.30
N VAL A 102 -5.42 -12.17 -7.54
CA VAL A 102 -6.28 -11.13 -6.99
C VAL A 102 -7.43 -10.84 -7.96
N ILE A 103 -8.65 -10.92 -7.46
CA ILE A 103 -9.88 -10.67 -8.25
C ILE A 103 -10.55 -9.40 -7.74
N GLY A 104 -10.64 -8.38 -8.61
CA GLY A 104 -11.32 -7.10 -8.34
C GLY A 104 -12.84 -7.16 -8.55
N PRO A 105 -13.54 -6.03 -8.58
CA PRO A 105 -12.99 -4.69 -8.31
C PRO A 105 -12.89 -4.38 -6.81
N PHE A 106 -12.06 -3.37 -6.48
CA PHE A 106 -11.88 -2.85 -5.11
C PHE A 106 -12.22 -1.36 -5.05
N ASP A 107 -12.85 -0.96 -3.95
CA ASP A 107 -13.19 0.45 -3.70
C ASP A 107 -11.97 1.26 -3.27
N LEU A 108 -11.03 0.63 -2.54
CA LEU A 108 -9.75 1.21 -2.21
C LEU A 108 -8.66 0.16 -2.33
N ILE A 109 -7.55 0.56 -2.94
CA ILE A 109 -6.31 -0.21 -3.02
C ILE A 109 -5.23 0.58 -2.29
N LEU A 110 -4.58 -0.03 -1.29
CA LEU A 110 -3.48 0.58 -0.52
C LEU A 110 -2.16 -0.10 -0.89
N LEU A 111 -1.15 0.69 -1.26
CA LEU A 111 0.25 0.30 -1.39
C LEU A 111 1.10 1.10 -0.41
N SER A 112 1.16 0.65 0.83
CA SER A 112 1.96 1.29 1.87
C SER A 112 3.39 0.76 1.85
N ALA A 113 4.36 1.60 1.51
CA ALA A 113 5.78 1.26 1.45
C ALA A 113 6.12 0.10 0.47
N VAL A 114 5.47 0.05 -0.68
CA VAL A 114 5.65 -1.00 -1.70
C VAL A 114 6.28 -0.48 -2.99
N TRP A 115 5.88 0.72 -3.45
CA TRP A 115 6.22 1.22 -4.79
C TRP A 115 7.72 1.22 -5.10
N MET A 116 8.56 1.56 -4.11
CA MET A 116 10.02 1.56 -4.26
C MET A 116 10.63 0.17 -4.51
N HIS A 117 9.90 -0.92 -4.25
CA HIS A 117 10.37 -2.28 -4.52
C HIS A 117 10.12 -2.75 -5.95
N LEU A 118 9.42 -1.95 -6.74
CA LEU A 118 9.20 -2.22 -8.15
C LEU A 118 10.34 -1.64 -8.99
N SER A 119 10.89 -2.46 -9.88
CA SER A 119 11.83 -1.96 -10.88
C SER A 119 11.15 -0.97 -11.85
N LEU A 120 11.92 -0.13 -12.52
CA LEU A 120 11.38 0.79 -13.53
C LEU A 120 10.59 0.06 -14.63
N ALA A 121 10.98 -1.18 -14.96
CA ALA A 121 10.29 -2.00 -15.96
C ALA A 121 8.96 -2.58 -15.43
N ASP A 122 8.86 -2.85 -14.12
CA ASP A 122 7.66 -3.43 -13.51
C ASP A 122 6.58 -2.40 -13.19
N ARG A 123 6.95 -1.14 -12.97
CA ARG A 123 6.00 -0.08 -12.55
C ARG A 123 4.85 0.16 -13.53
N PRO A 124 5.08 0.23 -14.85
CA PRO A 124 3.97 0.36 -15.81
C PRO A 124 2.99 -0.81 -15.73
N LEU A 125 3.51 -2.05 -15.66
CA LEU A 125 2.68 -3.26 -15.55
C LEU A 125 1.91 -3.28 -14.23
N ALA A 126 2.57 -2.87 -13.15
CA ALA A 126 1.96 -2.77 -11.84
C ALA A 126 0.80 -1.78 -11.82
N LEU A 127 1.00 -0.58 -12.38
CA LEU A 127 -0.04 0.45 -12.38
C LEU A 127 -1.22 0.09 -13.28
N ALA A 128 -0.96 -0.49 -14.45
CA ALA A 128 -2.00 -1.04 -15.32
C ALA A 128 -2.86 -2.07 -14.56
N ARG A 129 -2.19 -3.04 -13.89
CA ARG A 129 -2.89 -4.06 -13.12
C ARG A 129 -3.71 -3.49 -11.96
N LEU A 130 -3.19 -2.51 -11.24
CA LEU A 130 -3.93 -1.82 -10.17
C LEU A 130 -5.14 -1.07 -10.72
N GLY A 131 -5.01 -0.44 -11.88
CA GLY A 131 -6.14 0.21 -12.59
C GLY A 131 -7.26 -0.78 -12.96
N GLU A 132 -6.92 -1.98 -13.44
CA GLU A 132 -7.91 -3.04 -13.73
C GLU A 132 -8.63 -3.55 -12.48
N LEU A 133 -7.94 -3.56 -11.34
CA LEU A 133 -8.47 -4.02 -10.06
C LEU A 133 -9.31 -2.95 -9.34
N LEU A 134 -9.19 -1.68 -9.76
CA LEU A 134 -9.88 -0.57 -9.12
C LEU A 134 -11.33 -0.48 -9.61
N SER A 135 -12.26 -0.22 -8.71
CA SER A 135 -13.63 0.10 -9.11
C SER A 135 -13.69 1.47 -9.80
N PRO A 136 -14.69 1.75 -10.65
CA PRO A 136 -14.75 3.01 -11.42
C PRO A 136 -14.68 4.29 -10.59
N GLN A 137 -15.11 4.24 -9.33
CA GLN A 137 -15.07 5.35 -8.39
C GLN A 137 -14.15 5.04 -7.20
N GLY A 138 -13.28 4.05 -7.34
CA GLY A 138 -12.34 3.64 -6.31
C GLY A 138 -11.12 4.55 -6.23
N TYR A 139 -10.39 4.38 -5.15
CA TYR A 139 -9.16 5.13 -4.87
C TYR A 139 -7.96 4.17 -4.74
N LEU A 140 -6.89 4.52 -5.43
CA LEU A 140 -5.58 3.91 -5.25
C LEU A 140 -4.74 4.86 -4.38
N VAL A 141 -4.32 4.38 -3.23
CA VAL A 141 -3.43 5.10 -2.32
C VAL A 141 -2.06 4.44 -2.35
N LEU A 142 -1.02 5.19 -2.66
CA LEU A 142 0.35 4.69 -2.61
C LEU A 142 1.28 5.68 -1.90
N SER A 143 2.32 5.16 -1.27
CA SER A 143 3.36 5.98 -0.64
C SER A 143 4.69 5.88 -1.38
N LEU A 144 5.29 7.04 -1.62
CA LEU A 144 6.64 7.20 -2.15
C LEU A 144 7.62 7.38 -1.00
N ARG A 145 8.73 6.65 -1.03
CA ARG A 145 9.79 6.73 -0.03
C ARG A 145 11.03 7.37 -0.63
N PHE A 146 11.51 8.43 -0.02
CA PHE A 146 12.69 9.17 -0.43
C PHE A 146 13.85 8.97 0.55
N SER A 147 15.07 9.36 0.14
CA SER A 147 16.28 9.32 0.97
C SER A 147 16.65 7.91 1.46
N VAL A 148 16.64 6.93 0.55
CA VAL A 148 17.08 5.55 0.83
C VAL A 148 18.60 5.48 0.71
N SER A 149 19.29 4.94 1.74
CA SER A 149 20.73 4.73 1.66
C SER A 149 21.09 3.65 0.62
N GLU A 150 22.29 3.73 0.05
CA GLU A 150 22.74 2.72 -0.92
C GLU A 150 22.78 1.31 -0.34
N GLN A 151 23.14 1.17 0.93
CA GLN A 151 23.15 -0.11 1.61
C GLN A 151 21.74 -0.69 1.69
N GLU A 152 20.78 0.10 2.17
CA GLU A 152 19.38 -0.33 2.29
C GLU A 152 18.75 -0.61 0.92
N ALA A 153 19.08 0.19 -0.08
CA ALA A 153 18.63 -0.02 -1.46
C ALA A 153 19.08 -1.40 -2.00
N ARG A 154 20.34 -1.78 -1.74
CA ARG A 154 20.87 -3.09 -2.15
C ARG A 154 20.24 -4.24 -1.36
N GLU A 155 20.22 -4.15 -0.02
CA GLU A 155 19.73 -5.22 0.86
C GLU A 155 18.25 -5.52 0.65
N ARG A 156 17.44 -4.49 0.46
CA ARG A 156 15.98 -4.58 0.34
C ARG A 156 15.48 -4.52 -1.09
N ALA A 157 16.37 -4.39 -2.08
CA ALA A 157 16.06 -4.16 -3.48
C ALA A 157 15.05 -3.00 -3.64
N MET A 158 15.50 -1.80 -3.33
CA MET A 158 14.74 -0.57 -3.49
C MET A 158 15.29 0.27 -4.63
N PHE A 159 14.40 0.91 -5.37
CA PHE A 159 14.70 1.78 -6.50
C PHE A 159 14.25 3.21 -6.20
N PRO A 160 14.93 4.23 -6.74
CA PRO A 160 14.46 5.60 -6.64
C PRO A 160 13.02 5.76 -7.15
N VAL A 161 12.30 6.70 -6.56
CA VAL A 161 10.91 7.01 -6.90
C VAL A 161 10.76 8.50 -7.15
N SER A 162 9.79 8.90 -7.97
CA SER A 162 9.41 10.31 -8.12
C SER A 162 7.91 10.45 -8.36
N LEU A 163 7.38 11.61 -8.00
CA LEU A 163 6.00 11.99 -8.26
C LEU A 163 5.72 12.06 -9.77
N GLU A 164 6.64 12.68 -10.50
CA GLU A 164 6.54 12.91 -11.95
C GLU A 164 6.46 11.57 -12.72
N GLU A 165 7.19 10.56 -12.27
CA GLU A 165 7.11 9.22 -12.84
C GLU A 165 5.71 8.62 -12.65
N VAL A 166 5.20 8.67 -11.42
CA VAL A 166 3.86 8.13 -11.12
C VAL A 166 2.79 8.89 -11.90
N GLU A 167 2.89 10.22 -12.00
CA GLU A 167 1.96 11.04 -12.78
C GLU A 167 1.96 10.66 -14.26
N CYS A 168 3.15 10.48 -14.84
CA CYS A 168 3.29 10.07 -16.24
C CYS A 168 2.67 8.70 -16.51
N LEU A 169 2.91 7.73 -15.62
CA LEU A 169 2.36 6.38 -15.71
C LEU A 169 0.84 6.38 -15.51
N ALA A 170 0.35 7.07 -14.49
CA ALA A 170 -1.08 7.17 -14.17
C ALA A 170 -1.88 7.69 -15.35
N ARG A 171 -1.39 8.73 -16.01
CA ARG A 171 -2.05 9.32 -17.19
C ARG A 171 -2.20 8.32 -18.34
N LYS A 172 -1.23 7.43 -18.54
CA LYS A 172 -1.28 6.38 -19.58
C LYS A 172 -2.36 5.34 -19.30
N GLU A 173 -2.60 5.08 -18.01
CA GLU A 173 -3.60 4.10 -17.56
C GLU A 173 -4.97 4.73 -17.28
N GLY A 174 -5.20 5.98 -17.68
CA GLY A 174 -6.48 6.67 -17.45
C GLY A 174 -6.74 6.99 -15.97
N LEU A 175 -5.69 7.04 -15.17
CA LEU A 175 -5.73 7.47 -13.77
C LEU A 175 -5.25 8.91 -13.63
N THR A 176 -5.75 9.60 -12.60
CA THR A 176 -5.35 10.96 -12.26
C THR A 176 -4.94 11.01 -10.80
N ILE A 177 -3.89 11.75 -10.49
CA ILE A 177 -3.52 12.07 -9.10
C ILE A 177 -4.54 13.10 -8.59
N LEU A 178 -5.36 12.68 -7.65
CA LEU A 178 -6.39 13.52 -7.01
C LEU A 178 -5.81 14.31 -5.83
N HIS A 179 -4.78 13.75 -5.19
CA HIS A 179 -4.08 14.38 -4.08
C HIS A 179 -2.64 13.88 -4.01
N ALA A 180 -1.73 14.77 -3.70
CA ALA A 180 -0.36 14.47 -3.31
C ALA A 180 -0.06 15.23 -2.02
N SER A 181 0.32 14.50 -0.96
CA SER A 181 0.67 15.15 0.31
C SER A 181 1.96 15.97 0.18
N ALA A 182 2.20 16.86 1.13
CA ALA A 182 3.54 17.38 1.34
C ALA A 182 4.51 16.24 1.74
N LEU A 183 5.81 16.46 1.59
CA LEU A 183 6.82 15.55 2.12
C LEU A 183 6.72 15.52 3.66
N GLN A 184 6.64 14.33 4.21
CA GLN A 184 6.53 14.10 5.65
C GLN A 184 7.75 13.35 6.15
N GLN A 185 8.22 13.69 7.35
CA GLN A 185 9.27 12.94 8.02
C GLN A 185 8.76 11.55 8.42
N ASP A 186 9.69 10.61 8.47
CA ASP A 186 9.36 9.24 8.86
C ASP A 186 8.87 9.15 10.31
N VAL A 187 7.65 8.67 10.50
CA VAL A 187 7.03 8.51 11.83
C VAL A 187 7.77 7.52 12.73
N MET A 188 8.64 6.68 12.17
CA MET A 188 9.50 5.75 12.92
C MET A 188 10.88 6.34 13.22
N ALA A 189 11.10 7.63 12.93
CA ALA A 189 12.35 8.35 13.17
C ALA A 189 13.61 7.67 12.60
N ARG A 190 13.53 7.11 11.38
CA ARG A 190 14.62 6.43 10.69
C ARG A 190 15.51 7.39 9.90
N GLY A 191 16.11 8.37 10.59
CA GLY A 191 17.02 9.32 9.97
C GLY A 191 16.32 10.35 9.06
N GLU A 192 16.96 10.70 7.94
CA GLU A 192 16.46 11.71 6.96
C GLU A 192 15.38 11.17 6.01
N LEU A 193 14.78 10.05 6.34
CA LEU A 193 13.76 9.40 5.53
C LEU A 193 12.52 10.27 5.43
N SER A 194 12.01 10.44 4.22
CA SER A 194 10.76 11.17 4.00
C SER A 194 9.81 10.38 3.11
N TRP A 195 8.54 10.70 3.25
CA TRP A 195 7.44 10.02 2.58
C TRP A 195 6.52 11.04 1.91
N GLN A 196 5.88 10.61 0.86
CA GLN A 196 4.79 11.32 0.21
C GLN A 196 3.68 10.34 -0.12
N SER A 197 2.45 10.63 0.28
CA SER A 197 1.28 9.82 -0.07
C SER A 197 0.57 10.42 -1.28
N LEU A 198 0.11 9.55 -2.16
CA LEU A 198 -0.65 9.90 -3.34
C LEU A 198 -2.01 9.22 -3.29
N ILE A 199 -3.08 9.94 -3.67
CA ILE A 199 -4.39 9.37 -3.96
C ILE A 199 -4.61 9.48 -5.46
N LEU A 200 -4.85 8.36 -6.11
CA LEU A 200 -5.20 8.30 -7.52
C LEU A 200 -6.62 7.75 -7.67
N GLY A 201 -7.27 8.13 -8.77
CA GLY A 201 -8.57 7.59 -9.16
C GLY A 201 -8.75 7.66 -10.66
N GLY A 202 -9.82 7.06 -11.19
CA GLY A 202 -10.19 7.21 -12.60
C GLY A 202 -10.46 8.66 -12.96
N THR A 203 -10.49 8.98 -14.26
CA THR A 203 -10.64 10.37 -14.76
C THR A 203 -11.89 11.10 -14.26
N HIS A 204 -12.91 10.36 -13.83
CA HIS A 204 -14.15 10.92 -13.28
C HIS A 204 -14.23 10.86 -11.75
N ALA A 205 -13.27 10.24 -11.09
CA ALA A 205 -13.21 10.20 -9.64
C ALA A 205 -12.96 11.62 -9.06
N ARG A 206 -13.56 11.89 -7.92
CA ARG A 206 -13.34 13.11 -7.12
C ARG A 206 -13.18 12.70 -5.67
N LEU A 207 -12.43 13.46 -4.92
CA LEU A 207 -12.39 13.27 -3.47
C LEU A 207 -13.77 13.57 -2.86
N PRO A 208 -14.17 12.79 -1.85
CA PRO A 208 -15.49 12.93 -1.22
C PRO A 208 -15.66 14.24 -0.47
#